data_6be90aa4d2722785f334dd04d6f8fa42
#
_entry.id   6be90aa4d2722785f334dd04d6f8fa42
#
_cell.length_a   1.000
_cell.length_b   1.000
_cell.length_c   1.000
_cell.angle_alpha   90.00
_cell.angle_beta   90.00
_cell.angle_gamma   90.00
#
_symmetry.space_group_name_H-M   'P 1'
#
loop_
_entity.id
_entity.type
_entity.pdbx_description
1 polymer ?
#
loop_
_entity_poly.entity_id
_entity_poly.type
_entity_poly.pdbx_seq_one_letter_code
_entity_poly.pdbx_strand_id
1 'polypeptide(L)'
;WTVIELDTQSLERSKQDMWFRTLLVTALALSVTAWLATSLAGRFSDVIARLAGAVDALRAGRLDIVVEEASDIRELRTLQQGFNQMARSISESRATLQARVDEATAQLAHLALHDPLTGLPNRRAFEQALDDAVILSRRAGDRDALCFIDLDRFKIVNDTAGHAAGDELLRQVGELIRKHVRASDHLYRIGGDEFVLILRGCGQEEARKIAENLREAVSTLKFDWEGTAFTIGASIGLVRILGEDKSAADILVAADLACYAAKKGGRNQVHEPAAAADSRD
;
A
#
# COMPACT_ATOMS: atom_id res chain seq x y z
N TRP A 1 -21.95 29.25 -114.42
CA TRP A 1 -22.45 28.77 -113.11
C TRP A 1 -21.51 27.70 -112.65
N THR A 2 -20.68 27.97 -111.59
CA THR A 2 -19.86 26.99 -110.91
C THR A 2 -20.68 26.45 -109.71
N VAL A 3 -21.06 25.20 -109.82
CA VAL A 3 -21.71 24.47 -108.70
C VAL A 3 -20.61 24.08 -107.73
N ILE A 4 -20.63 24.65 -106.54
CA ILE A 4 -19.79 24.24 -105.46
C ILE A 4 -20.50 23.08 -104.79
N GLU A 5 -20.09 21.85 -105.08
CA GLU A 5 -20.53 20.65 -104.39
C GLU A 5 -19.88 20.65 -102.97
N LEU A 6 -20.66 21.04 -102.04
CA LEU A 6 -20.23 20.96 -100.59
C LEU A 6 -20.17 19.47 -100.19
N ASP A 7 -18.94 19.01 -99.93
CA ASP A 7 -18.70 17.64 -99.42
C ASP A 7 -19.29 17.50 -98.02
N THR A 8 -20.55 17.17 -97.97
CA THR A 8 -21.33 16.95 -96.69
C THR A 8 -20.82 15.77 -95.91
N GLN A 9 -20.13 14.78 -96.55
CA GLN A 9 -19.58 13.59 -95.83
C GLN A 9 -18.33 13.93 -95.03
N SER A 10 -17.48 14.83 -95.50
CA SER A 10 -16.31 15.30 -94.74
C SER A 10 -16.71 16.12 -93.53
N LEU A 11 -17.78 16.92 -93.61
CA LEU A 11 -18.36 17.68 -92.49
C LEU A 11 -19.00 16.79 -91.43
N GLU A 12 -19.70 15.73 -91.85
CA GLU A 12 -20.28 14.78 -90.85
C GLU A 12 -19.22 13.95 -90.19
N ARG A 13 -18.18 13.49 -90.85
CA ARG A 13 -17.06 12.80 -90.20
C ARG A 13 -16.32 13.72 -89.17
N SER A 14 -16.08 14.97 -89.54
CA SER A 14 -15.48 15.96 -88.64
C SER A 14 -16.33 16.23 -87.42
N LYS A 15 -17.64 16.30 -87.53
CA LYS A 15 -18.56 16.41 -86.43
C LYS A 15 -18.58 15.15 -85.52
N GLN A 16 -18.58 13.95 -86.10
CA GLN A 16 -18.52 12.70 -85.38
C GLN A 16 -17.19 12.57 -84.57
N ASP A 17 -16.06 12.90 -85.21
CA ASP A 17 -14.76 12.92 -84.55
C ASP A 17 -14.70 13.94 -83.44
N MET A 18 -15.31 15.11 -83.59
CA MET A 18 -15.40 16.12 -82.55
C MET A 18 -16.27 15.66 -81.39
N TRP A 19 -17.43 15.08 -81.66
CA TRP A 19 -18.30 14.50 -80.61
C TRP A 19 -17.60 13.34 -79.87
N PHE A 20 -16.93 12.46 -80.55
CA PHE A 20 -16.18 11.35 -79.99
C PHE A 20 -15.04 11.84 -79.09
N ARG A 21 -14.25 12.83 -79.53
CA ARG A 21 -13.21 13.46 -78.68
C ARG A 21 -13.78 14.15 -77.46
N THR A 22 -14.87 14.88 -77.63
CA THR A 22 -15.55 15.55 -76.49
C THR A 22 -16.07 14.55 -75.50
N LEU A 23 -16.67 13.44 -75.91
CA LEU A 23 -17.19 12.36 -75.08
C LEU A 23 -16.05 11.66 -74.38
N LEU A 24 -14.92 11.43 -75.03
CA LEU A 24 -13.74 10.80 -74.43
C LEU A 24 -13.09 11.70 -73.35
N VAL A 25 -12.99 12.99 -73.59
CA VAL A 25 -12.45 13.96 -72.63
C VAL A 25 -13.37 14.11 -71.45
N THR A 26 -14.70 14.16 -71.64
CA THR A 26 -15.64 14.23 -70.55
C THR A 26 -15.67 12.93 -69.72
N ALA A 27 -15.61 11.76 -70.34
CA ALA A 27 -15.52 10.48 -69.63
C ALA A 27 -14.22 10.37 -68.82
N LEU A 28 -13.09 10.82 -69.36
CA LEU A 28 -11.80 10.85 -68.64
C LEU A 28 -11.87 11.83 -67.49
N ALA A 29 -12.42 13.03 -67.67
CA ALA A 29 -12.58 14.01 -66.59
C ALA A 29 -13.47 13.48 -65.46
N LEU A 30 -14.59 12.82 -65.78
CA LEU A 30 -15.47 12.19 -64.79
C LEU A 30 -14.77 11.04 -64.06
N SER A 31 -14.00 10.22 -64.78
CA SER A 31 -13.25 9.12 -64.15
C SER A 31 -12.18 9.62 -63.16
N VAL A 32 -11.43 10.66 -63.56
CA VAL A 32 -10.43 11.30 -62.70
C VAL A 32 -11.08 11.94 -61.47
N THR A 33 -12.20 12.63 -61.66
CA THR A 33 -12.94 13.27 -60.56
C THR A 33 -13.51 12.23 -59.59
N ALA A 34 -14.07 11.13 -60.10
CA ALA A 34 -14.58 10.03 -59.27
C ALA A 34 -13.46 9.35 -58.52
N TRP A 35 -12.32 9.08 -59.16
CA TRP A 35 -11.13 8.51 -58.51
C TRP A 35 -10.58 9.43 -57.44
N LEU A 36 -10.49 10.72 -57.67
CA LEU A 36 -10.03 11.70 -56.69
C LEU A 36 -10.98 11.78 -55.50
N ALA A 37 -12.31 11.82 -55.75
CA ALA A 37 -13.33 11.89 -54.73
C ALA A 37 -13.30 10.63 -53.82
N THR A 38 -13.22 9.42 -54.39
CA THR A 38 -13.14 8.17 -53.64
C THR A 38 -11.83 8.04 -52.87
N SER A 39 -10.71 8.46 -53.46
CA SER A 39 -9.39 8.47 -52.80
C SER A 39 -9.35 9.41 -51.58
N LEU A 40 -9.89 10.63 -51.74
CA LEU A 40 -10.00 11.59 -50.65
C LEU A 40 -10.97 11.08 -49.55
N ALA A 41 -12.16 10.61 -49.92
CA ALA A 41 -13.14 10.09 -48.98
C ALA A 41 -12.57 8.91 -48.16
N GLY A 42 -11.82 8.00 -48.79
CA GLY A 42 -11.16 6.89 -48.10
C GLY A 42 -10.17 7.36 -47.03
N ARG A 43 -9.29 8.31 -47.38
CA ARG A 43 -8.30 8.87 -46.45
C ARG A 43 -8.93 9.54 -45.24
N PHE A 44 -10.04 10.26 -45.39
CA PHE A 44 -10.80 10.85 -44.27
C PHE A 44 -11.45 9.79 -43.41
N SER A 45 -12.10 8.82 -44.05
CA SER A 45 -12.81 7.75 -43.33
C SER A 45 -11.87 6.93 -42.44
N ASP A 46 -10.68 6.61 -42.93
CA ASP A 46 -9.69 5.82 -42.20
C ASP A 46 -9.16 6.54 -40.95
N VAL A 47 -8.93 7.84 -41.01
CA VAL A 47 -8.46 8.62 -39.84
C VAL A 47 -9.56 8.73 -38.79
N ILE A 48 -10.80 9.00 -39.24
CA ILE A 48 -11.95 9.08 -38.33
C ILE A 48 -12.24 7.73 -37.67
N ALA A 49 -12.16 6.63 -38.40
CA ALA A 49 -12.36 5.30 -37.89
C ALA A 49 -11.30 4.91 -36.85
N ARG A 50 -10.03 5.26 -37.09
CA ARG A 50 -8.94 5.06 -36.12
C ARG A 50 -9.15 5.88 -34.83
N LEU A 51 -9.54 7.15 -34.96
CA LEU A 51 -9.87 7.99 -33.81
C LEU A 51 -11.07 7.43 -33.00
N ALA A 52 -12.13 7.01 -33.69
CA ALA A 52 -13.27 6.39 -33.05
C ALA A 52 -12.88 5.11 -32.28
N GLY A 53 -12.08 4.24 -32.92
CA GLY A 53 -11.55 3.04 -32.26
C GLY A 53 -10.66 3.34 -31.06
N ALA A 54 -9.86 4.41 -31.13
CA ALA A 54 -9.05 4.86 -30.00
C ALA A 54 -9.89 5.40 -28.85
N VAL A 55 -10.97 6.14 -29.14
CA VAL A 55 -11.92 6.61 -28.13
C VAL A 55 -12.62 5.42 -27.44
N ASP A 56 -13.08 4.43 -28.20
CA ASP A 56 -13.71 3.24 -27.63
C ASP A 56 -12.72 2.42 -26.79
N ALA A 57 -11.48 2.33 -27.19
CA ALA A 57 -10.44 1.69 -26.42
C ALA A 57 -10.13 2.46 -25.12
N LEU A 58 -10.11 3.80 -25.17
CA LEU A 58 -9.98 4.64 -23.97
C LEU A 58 -11.15 4.45 -23.00
N ARG A 59 -12.38 4.39 -23.53
CA ARG A 59 -13.59 4.08 -22.74
C ARG A 59 -13.52 2.69 -22.10
N ALA A 60 -12.90 1.72 -22.74
CA ALA A 60 -12.64 0.40 -22.19
C ALA A 60 -11.49 0.34 -21.17
N GLY A 61 -10.89 1.51 -20.83
CA GLY A 61 -9.83 1.62 -19.82
C GLY A 61 -8.41 1.35 -20.33
N ARG A 62 -8.22 1.20 -21.65
CA ARG A 62 -6.88 1.11 -22.23
C ARG A 62 -6.31 2.51 -22.41
N LEU A 63 -5.22 2.82 -21.68
CA LEU A 63 -4.63 4.16 -21.64
C LEU A 63 -3.32 4.30 -22.44
N ASP A 64 -2.79 3.22 -22.95
CA ASP A 64 -1.55 3.13 -23.74
C ASP A 64 -1.77 3.33 -25.25
N ILE A 65 -2.86 4.02 -25.60
CA ILE A 65 -3.28 4.21 -26.98
C ILE A 65 -2.61 5.47 -27.55
N VAL A 66 -1.89 5.29 -28.66
CA VAL A 66 -1.36 6.38 -29.45
C VAL A 66 -1.96 6.31 -30.85
N VAL A 67 -2.61 7.36 -31.28
CA VAL A 67 -3.09 7.50 -32.67
C VAL A 67 -1.96 8.08 -33.50
N GLU A 68 -1.54 7.36 -34.55
CA GLU A 68 -0.50 7.84 -35.47
C GLU A 68 -0.89 9.16 -36.14
N GLU A 69 0.02 10.13 -36.14
CA GLU A 69 -0.15 11.44 -36.75
C GLU A 69 0.13 11.36 -38.27
N ALA A 70 -0.61 10.51 -38.99
CA ALA A 70 -0.39 10.18 -40.39
C ALA A 70 -1.25 11.02 -41.35
N SER A 71 -1.90 12.10 -40.91
CA SER A 71 -2.75 12.92 -41.79
C SER A 71 -2.00 14.11 -42.37
N ASP A 72 -2.09 14.26 -43.70
CA ASP A 72 -1.60 15.46 -44.45
C ASP A 72 -2.51 16.67 -44.23
N ILE A 73 -3.72 16.46 -43.65
CA ILE A 73 -4.71 17.51 -43.41
C ILE A 73 -4.46 18.10 -42.03
N ARG A 74 -4.20 19.40 -41.99
CA ARG A 74 -3.81 20.12 -40.75
C ARG A 74 -4.81 19.95 -39.60
N GLU A 75 -6.09 20.04 -39.90
CA GLU A 75 -7.17 19.94 -38.93
C GLU A 75 -7.24 18.55 -38.30
N LEU A 76 -7.07 17.50 -39.11
CA LEU A 76 -7.05 16.12 -38.62
C LEU A 76 -5.80 15.83 -37.77
N ARG A 77 -4.65 16.36 -38.15
CA ARG A 77 -3.42 16.26 -37.37
C ARG A 77 -3.56 16.93 -36.02
N THR A 78 -4.15 18.14 -35.99
CA THR A 78 -4.42 18.85 -34.72
C THR A 78 -5.35 18.03 -33.83
N LEU A 79 -6.36 17.37 -34.39
CA LEU A 79 -7.27 16.51 -33.64
C LEU A 79 -6.56 15.27 -33.09
N GLN A 80 -5.71 14.62 -33.88
CA GLN A 80 -4.90 13.47 -33.42
C GLN A 80 -3.94 13.85 -32.28
N GLN A 81 -3.26 14.99 -32.40
CA GLN A 81 -2.37 15.53 -31.36
C GLN A 81 -3.14 15.84 -30.08
N GLY A 82 -4.28 16.52 -30.19
CA GLY A 82 -5.14 16.82 -29.05
C GLY A 82 -5.64 15.55 -28.34
N PHE A 83 -6.04 14.52 -29.11
CA PHE A 83 -6.42 13.23 -28.56
C PHE A 83 -5.26 12.55 -27.81
N ASN A 84 -4.08 12.47 -28.42
CA ASN A 84 -2.89 11.87 -27.84
C ASN A 84 -2.49 12.61 -26.54
N GLN A 85 -2.54 13.94 -26.54
CA GLN A 85 -2.25 14.73 -25.35
C GLN A 85 -3.26 14.48 -24.23
N MET A 86 -4.55 14.43 -24.55
CA MET A 86 -5.61 14.10 -23.59
C MET A 86 -5.42 12.68 -23.02
N ALA A 87 -5.16 11.69 -23.87
CA ALA A 87 -4.93 10.30 -23.43
C ALA A 87 -3.73 10.19 -22.48
N ARG A 88 -2.62 10.87 -22.79
CA ARG A 88 -1.45 10.95 -21.89
C ARG A 88 -1.80 11.61 -20.57
N SER A 89 -2.47 12.75 -20.58
CA SER A 89 -2.88 13.46 -19.35
C SER A 89 -3.78 12.61 -18.46
N ILE A 90 -4.71 11.86 -19.04
CA ILE A 90 -5.57 10.92 -18.30
C ILE A 90 -4.73 9.78 -17.70
N SER A 91 -3.79 9.22 -18.47
CA SER A 91 -2.89 8.16 -18.00
C SER A 91 -2.03 8.62 -16.83
N GLU A 92 -1.39 9.79 -16.95
CA GLU A 92 -0.56 10.40 -15.89
C GLU A 92 -1.39 10.73 -14.64
N SER A 93 -2.57 11.30 -14.82
CA SER A 93 -3.48 11.61 -13.71
C SER A 93 -3.93 10.34 -12.97
N ARG A 94 -4.25 9.28 -13.71
CA ARG A 94 -4.64 7.99 -13.12
C ARG A 94 -3.48 7.34 -12.35
N ALA A 95 -2.27 7.36 -12.93
CA ALA A 95 -1.08 6.83 -12.26
C ALA A 95 -0.78 7.58 -10.96
N THR A 96 -0.90 8.92 -10.98
CA THR A 96 -0.71 9.76 -9.80
C THR A 96 -1.77 9.48 -8.72
N LEU A 97 -3.04 9.36 -9.12
CA LEU A 97 -4.12 9.02 -8.18
C LEU A 97 -3.93 7.63 -7.58
N GLN A 98 -3.56 6.64 -8.39
CA GLN A 98 -3.30 5.29 -7.89
C GLN A 98 -2.16 5.28 -6.88
N ALA A 99 -1.05 5.95 -7.16
CA ALA A 99 0.07 6.08 -6.23
C ALA A 99 -0.34 6.72 -4.90
N ARG A 100 -1.19 7.77 -4.93
CA ARG A 100 -1.73 8.39 -3.71
C ARG A 100 -2.65 7.45 -2.92
N VAL A 101 -3.48 6.66 -3.62
CA VAL A 101 -4.34 5.66 -2.97
C VAL A 101 -3.50 4.58 -2.31
N ASP A 102 -2.48 4.08 -2.99
CA ASP A 102 -1.59 3.04 -2.47
C ASP A 102 -0.82 3.57 -1.24
N GLU A 103 -0.30 4.80 -1.31
CA GLU A 103 0.37 5.46 -0.18
C GLU A 103 -0.58 5.67 1.00
N ALA A 104 -1.78 6.21 0.77
CA ALA A 104 -2.77 6.41 1.83
C ALA A 104 -3.21 5.08 2.46
N THR A 105 -3.36 4.03 1.65
CA THR A 105 -3.72 2.70 2.13
C THR A 105 -2.60 2.10 2.99
N ALA A 106 -1.34 2.26 2.57
CA ALA A 106 -0.18 1.82 3.35
C ALA A 106 -0.06 2.58 4.68
N GLN A 107 -0.29 3.91 4.67
CA GLN A 107 -0.31 4.73 5.88
C GLN A 107 -1.44 4.31 6.83
N LEU A 108 -2.65 4.08 6.32
CA LEU A 108 -3.78 3.61 7.12
C LEU A 108 -3.50 2.22 7.71
N ALA A 109 -2.92 1.30 6.95
CA ALA A 109 -2.52 -0.02 7.44
C ALA A 109 -1.46 0.10 8.54
N HIS A 110 -0.48 0.99 8.37
CA HIS A 110 0.54 1.26 9.39
C HIS A 110 -0.09 1.81 10.67
N LEU A 111 -0.93 2.84 10.57
CA LEU A 111 -1.62 3.44 11.73
C LEU A 111 -2.58 2.45 12.42
N ALA A 112 -3.19 1.53 11.66
CA ALA A 112 -4.08 0.52 12.22
C ALA A 112 -3.35 -0.52 13.09
N LEU A 113 -2.04 -0.75 12.85
CA LEU A 113 -1.26 -1.81 13.50
C LEU A 113 -0.08 -1.29 14.34
N HIS A 114 0.20 0.02 14.34
CA HIS A 114 1.31 0.59 15.11
C HIS A 114 0.84 1.68 16.07
N ASP A 115 1.55 1.82 17.17
CA ASP A 115 1.39 2.90 18.13
C ASP A 115 2.08 4.18 17.61
N PRO A 116 1.38 5.30 17.46
CA PRO A 116 1.95 6.50 16.84
C PRO A 116 3.03 7.18 17.68
N LEU A 117 3.09 6.91 18.98
CA LEU A 117 4.07 7.51 19.86
C LEU A 117 5.43 6.82 19.81
N THR A 118 5.43 5.49 19.88
CA THR A 118 6.66 4.68 19.97
C THR A 118 7.04 4.03 18.64
N GLY A 119 6.13 4.00 17.64
CA GLY A 119 6.33 3.26 16.38
C GLY A 119 6.29 1.74 16.54
N LEU A 120 6.10 1.22 17.74
CA LEU A 120 5.95 -0.21 17.99
C LEU A 120 4.60 -0.72 17.49
N PRO A 121 4.46 -2.00 17.15
CA PRO A 121 3.15 -2.60 16.91
C PRO A 121 2.23 -2.38 18.10
N ASN A 122 0.95 -2.09 17.81
CA ASN A 122 -0.06 -1.74 18.81
C ASN A 122 -0.79 -2.98 19.37
N ARG A 123 -1.79 -2.75 20.25
CA ARG A 123 -2.64 -3.80 20.83
C ARG A 123 -3.24 -4.73 19.78
N ARG A 124 -3.73 -4.19 18.67
CA ARG A 124 -4.37 -5.00 17.61
C ARG A 124 -3.38 -5.95 16.94
N ALA A 125 -2.18 -5.44 16.63
CA ALA A 125 -1.11 -6.26 16.08
C ALA A 125 -0.66 -7.35 17.08
N PHE A 126 -0.62 -7.02 18.37
CA PHE A 126 -0.31 -7.97 19.43
C PHE A 126 -1.35 -9.10 19.54
N GLU A 127 -2.65 -8.76 19.56
CA GLU A 127 -3.73 -9.75 19.66
C GLU A 127 -3.66 -10.77 18.53
N GLN A 128 -3.45 -10.30 17.29
CA GLN A 128 -3.25 -11.18 16.13
C GLN A 128 -2.02 -12.10 16.28
N ALA A 129 -0.89 -11.54 16.72
CA ALA A 129 0.34 -12.31 16.89
C ALA A 129 0.26 -13.33 18.02
N LEU A 130 -0.49 -13.03 19.08
CA LEU A 130 -0.71 -13.97 20.19
C LEU A 130 -1.63 -15.12 19.77
N ASP A 131 -2.68 -14.85 19.00
CA ASP A 131 -3.53 -15.90 18.42
C ASP A 131 -2.71 -16.85 17.53
N ASP A 132 -1.86 -16.30 16.66
CA ASP A 132 -0.96 -17.08 15.82
C ASP A 132 0.02 -17.92 16.66
N ALA A 133 0.59 -17.35 17.72
CA ALA A 133 1.50 -18.05 18.62
C ALA A 133 0.83 -19.23 19.33
N VAL A 134 -0.40 -19.08 19.77
CA VAL A 134 -1.20 -20.17 20.37
C VAL A 134 -1.47 -21.28 19.37
N ILE A 135 -1.84 -20.91 18.11
CA ILE A 135 -2.07 -21.91 17.05
C ILE A 135 -0.80 -22.70 16.73
N LEU A 136 0.34 -22.02 16.62
CA LEU A 136 1.62 -22.65 16.32
C LEU A 136 2.09 -23.55 17.47
N SER A 137 1.95 -23.13 18.72
CA SER A 137 2.26 -23.92 19.91
C SER A 137 1.48 -25.24 19.96
N ARG A 138 0.22 -25.25 19.54
CA ARG A 138 -0.60 -26.46 19.43
C ARG A 138 -0.08 -27.46 18.38
N ARG A 139 0.51 -26.95 17.29
CA ARG A 139 0.96 -27.78 16.16
C ARG A 139 2.38 -28.30 16.29
N ALA A 140 3.28 -27.46 16.77
CA ALA A 140 4.72 -27.75 16.74
C ALA A 140 5.31 -28.00 18.12
N GLY A 141 4.53 -27.78 19.20
CA GLY A 141 5.07 -27.84 20.57
C GLY A 141 6.07 -26.73 20.86
N ASP A 142 5.95 -25.61 20.13
CA ASP A 142 6.84 -24.46 20.27
C ASP A 142 6.80 -23.90 21.71
N ARG A 143 7.96 -23.52 22.19
CA ARG A 143 8.15 -23.01 23.56
C ARG A 143 8.22 -21.49 23.52
N ASP A 144 7.08 -20.84 23.35
CA ASP A 144 6.98 -19.38 23.39
C ASP A 144 6.60 -18.91 24.81
N ALA A 145 6.95 -17.65 25.12
CA ALA A 145 6.56 -17.01 26.38
C ALA A 145 6.06 -15.59 26.14
N LEU A 146 5.16 -15.13 26.99
CA LEU A 146 4.58 -13.79 27.02
C LEU A 146 5.09 -13.06 28.25
N CYS A 147 5.72 -11.88 28.05
CA CYS A 147 6.01 -10.93 29.10
C CYS A 147 5.03 -9.77 29.02
N PHE A 148 4.27 -9.52 30.08
CA PHE A 148 3.48 -8.30 30.26
C PHE A 148 4.30 -7.34 31.14
N ILE A 149 4.61 -6.16 30.64
CA ILE A 149 5.52 -5.20 31.24
C ILE A 149 4.77 -3.91 31.50
N ASP A 150 4.81 -3.43 32.76
CA ASP A 150 4.21 -2.17 33.17
C ASP A 150 5.27 -1.31 33.88
N LEU A 151 5.34 -0.04 33.52
CA LEU A 151 6.34 0.89 34.05
C LEU A 151 5.92 1.42 35.41
N ASP A 152 6.68 1.08 36.40
CA ASP A 152 6.42 1.53 37.76
C ASP A 152 6.60 3.03 37.91
N ARG A 153 5.62 3.68 38.54
CA ARG A 153 5.64 5.12 38.82
C ARG A 153 5.63 6.04 37.57
N PHE A 154 5.28 5.55 36.40
CA PHE A 154 5.17 6.36 35.17
C PHE A 154 4.27 7.59 35.38
N LYS A 155 3.17 7.44 36.13
CA LYS A 155 2.28 8.56 36.47
C LYS A 155 3.00 9.70 37.20
N ILE A 156 4.00 9.41 38.03
CA ILE A 156 4.78 10.45 38.77
C ILE A 156 5.55 11.30 37.76
N VAL A 157 6.10 10.72 36.70
CA VAL A 157 6.81 11.49 35.64
C VAL A 157 5.83 12.43 34.96
N ASN A 158 4.65 11.96 34.58
CA ASN A 158 3.62 12.80 33.98
C ASN A 158 3.15 13.92 34.89
N ASP A 159 2.88 13.60 36.16
CA ASP A 159 2.38 14.56 37.14
C ASP A 159 3.44 15.62 37.52
N THR A 160 4.73 15.26 37.43
CA THR A 160 5.85 16.17 37.81
C THR A 160 6.40 16.96 36.64
N ALA A 161 6.58 16.32 35.48
CA ALA A 161 7.30 16.90 34.32
C ALA A 161 6.40 17.03 33.08
N GLY A 162 5.11 16.72 33.19
CA GLY A 162 4.14 16.83 32.11
C GLY A 162 4.15 15.65 31.14
N HIS A 163 3.13 15.58 30.27
CA HIS A 163 2.94 14.48 29.33
C HIS A 163 4.06 14.35 28.30
N ALA A 164 4.71 15.46 27.92
CA ALA A 164 5.83 15.42 27.00
C ALA A 164 7.02 14.63 27.54
N ALA A 165 7.30 14.73 28.84
CA ALA A 165 8.32 13.92 29.51
C ALA A 165 7.94 12.44 29.54
N GLY A 166 6.67 12.13 29.84
CA GLY A 166 6.16 10.76 29.80
C GLY A 166 6.23 10.14 28.40
N ASP A 167 5.88 10.90 27.38
CA ASP A 167 5.96 10.46 25.98
C ASP A 167 7.39 10.12 25.57
N GLU A 168 8.35 10.97 25.95
CA GLU A 168 9.77 10.73 25.68
C GLU A 168 10.29 9.50 26.45
N LEU A 169 9.89 9.36 27.70
CA LEU A 169 10.22 8.18 28.49
C LEU A 169 9.73 6.89 27.83
N LEU A 170 8.49 6.88 27.33
CA LEU A 170 7.91 5.72 26.63
C LEU A 170 8.69 5.38 25.35
N ARG A 171 9.16 6.39 24.59
CA ARG A 171 10.02 6.17 23.42
C ARG A 171 11.35 5.52 23.82
N GLN A 172 12.00 6.08 24.85
CA GLN A 172 13.30 5.57 25.32
C GLN A 172 13.19 4.15 25.86
N VAL A 173 12.14 3.83 26.64
CA VAL A 173 11.90 2.49 27.14
C VAL A 173 11.62 1.52 25.99
N GLY A 174 10.79 1.88 25.02
CA GLY A 174 10.52 1.05 23.85
C GLY A 174 11.81 0.72 23.06
N GLU A 175 12.67 1.71 22.84
CA GLU A 175 13.98 1.51 22.21
C GLU A 175 14.92 0.66 23.07
N LEU A 176 14.93 0.88 24.37
CA LEU A 176 15.74 0.10 25.32
C LEU A 176 15.36 -1.37 25.26
N ILE A 177 14.08 -1.70 25.38
CA ILE A 177 13.61 -3.09 25.31
C ILE A 177 13.97 -3.71 23.96
N ARG A 178 13.75 -2.99 22.85
CA ARG A 178 14.06 -3.49 21.51
C ARG A 178 15.55 -3.83 21.30
N LYS A 179 16.46 -3.12 21.97
CA LYS A 179 17.91 -3.40 21.93
C LYS A 179 18.32 -4.63 22.75
N HIS A 180 17.48 -5.06 23.70
CA HIS A 180 17.75 -6.18 24.59
C HIS A 180 17.08 -7.49 24.18
N VAL A 181 16.28 -7.47 23.10
CA VAL A 181 15.57 -8.63 22.57
C VAL A 181 16.10 -9.01 21.19
N ARG A 182 15.88 -10.25 20.77
CA ARG A 182 16.34 -10.80 19.48
C ARG A 182 15.38 -10.34 18.35
N ALA A 183 15.84 -10.45 17.11
CA ALA A 183 15.01 -10.18 15.95
C ALA A 183 13.79 -11.13 15.81
N SER A 184 13.87 -12.32 16.42
CA SER A 184 12.75 -13.28 16.51
C SER A 184 11.68 -12.89 17.50
N ASP A 185 12.02 -12.04 18.48
CA ASP A 185 11.12 -11.62 19.54
C ASP A 185 10.33 -10.38 19.10
N HIS A 186 9.09 -10.29 19.52
CA HIS A 186 8.19 -9.25 19.07
C HIS A 186 7.71 -8.39 20.24
N LEU A 187 8.08 -7.10 20.21
CA LEU A 187 7.70 -6.10 21.19
C LEU A 187 6.50 -5.30 20.69
N TYR A 188 5.53 -5.07 21.57
CA TYR A 188 4.30 -4.31 21.32
C TYR A 188 4.07 -3.29 22.42
N ARG A 189 3.39 -2.20 22.11
CA ARG A 189 2.81 -1.30 23.11
C ARG A 189 1.29 -1.40 23.05
N ILE A 190 0.66 -1.80 24.17
CA ILE A 190 -0.78 -2.06 24.19
C ILE A 190 -1.61 -0.91 24.77
N GLY A 191 -0.96 0.07 25.42
CA GLY A 191 -1.60 1.28 25.90
C GLY A 191 -0.87 1.89 27.09
N GLY A 192 -1.05 3.19 27.31
CA GLY A 192 -0.45 3.86 28.47
C GLY A 192 1.04 3.55 28.64
N ASP A 193 1.40 2.99 29.79
CA ASP A 193 2.72 2.55 30.21
C ASP A 193 2.94 1.03 30.08
N GLU A 194 2.06 0.33 29.34
CA GLU A 194 2.06 -1.11 29.17
C GLU A 194 2.72 -1.55 27.87
N PHE A 195 3.72 -2.41 27.99
CA PHE A 195 4.38 -3.09 26.88
C PHE A 195 4.18 -4.60 26.99
N VAL A 196 4.17 -5.27 25.86
CA VAL A 196 4.07 -6.73 25.81
C VAL A 196 5.13 -7.29 24.88
N LEU A 197 5.75 -8.39 25.29
CA LEU A 197 6.81 -9.04 24.54
C LEU A 197 6.48 -10.52 24.34
N ILE A 198 6.46 -10.98 23.10
CA ILE A 198 6.37 -12.40 22.75
C ILE A 198 7.79 -12.89 22.47
N LEU A 199 8.28 -13.79 23.32
CA LEU A 199 9.56 -14.48 23.19
C LEU A 199 9.36 -15.78 22.42
N ARG A 200 10.01 -15.93 21.29
CA ARG A 200 9.87 -17.08 20.40
C ARG A 200 10.90 -18.18 20.67
N GLY A 201 10.45 -19.43 20.67
CA GLY A 201 11.33 -20.59 20.84
C GLY A 201 12.11 -20.58 22.16
N CYS A 202 11.55 -19.99 23.21
CA CYS A 202 12.21 -19.68 24.45
C CYS A 202 11.73 -20.57 25.61
N GLY A 203 12.62 -21.33 26.20
CA GLY A 203 12.31 -22.12 27.39
C GLY A 203 12.07 -21.23 28.61
N GLN A 204 11.45 -21.76 29.66
CA GLN A 204 11.06 -20.99 30.87
C GLN A 204 12.24 -20.26 31.51
N GLU A 205 13.35 -20.96 31.76
CA GLU A 205 14.55 -20.37 32.35
C GLU A 205 15.19 -19.27 31.51
N GLU A 206 15.15 -19.44 30.19
CA GLU A 206 15.66 -18.43 29.24
C GLU A 206 14.73 -17.22 29.21
N ALA A 207 13.41 -17.42 29.15
CA ALA A 207 12.43 -16.35 29.20
C ALA A 207 12.54 -15.54 30.50
N ARG A 208 12.76 -16.21 31.61
CA ARG A 208 12.99 -15.56 32.91
C ARG A 208 14.25 -14.71 32.90
N LYS A 209 15.35 -15.23 32.39
CA LYS A 209 16.60 -14.45 32.26
C LYS A 209 16.43 -13.21 31.39
N ILE A 210 15.69 -13.33 30.29
CA ILE A 210 15.40 -12.18 29.42
C ILE A 210 14.54 -11.16 30.18
N ALA A 211 13.49 -11.59 30.85
CA ALA A 211 12.62 -10.71 31.64
C ALA A 211 13.39 -9.98 32.76
N GLU A 212 14.29 -10.68 33.50
CA GLU A 212 15.13 -10.05 34.53
C GLU A 212 16.12 -9.05 33.95
N ASN A 213 16.75 -9.36 32.80
CA ASN A 213 17.64 -8.43 32.12
C ASN A 213 16.89 -7.16 31.66
N LEU A 214 15.65 -7.30 31.18
CA LEU A 214 14.80 -6.17 30.81
C LEU A 214 14.44 -5.33 32.00
N ARG A 215 14.01 -5.97 33.12
CA ARG A 215 13.72 -5.29 34.37
C ARG A 215 14.92 -4.48 34.87
N GLU A 216 16.11 -5.08 34.86
CA GLU A 216 17.35 -4.42 35.28
C GLU A 216 17.70 -3.25 34.35
N ALA A 217 17.61 -3.45 33.03
CA ALA A 217 17.86 -2.41 32.05
C ALA A 217 16.92 -1.19 32.26
N VAL A 218 15.63 -1.41 32.49
CA VAL A 218 14.68 -0.34 32.78
C VAL A 218 15.01 0.33 34.12
N SER A 219 15.33 -0.42 35.15
CA SER A 219 15.62 0.14 36.50
C SER A 219 16.94 0.95 36.52
N THR A 220 17.85 0.70 35.60
CA THR A 220 19.12 1.42 35.46
C THR A 220 19.06 2.55 34.42
N LEU A 221 17.94 2.71 33.74
CA LEU A 221 17.75 3.79 32.79
C LEU A 221 17.82 5.15 33.50
N LYS A 222 18.77 5.96 33.09
CA LYS A 222 18.90 7.35 33.57
C LYS A 222 18.02 8.23 32.69
N PHE A 223 16.83 8.55 33.16
CA PHE A 223 15.94 9.47 32.49
C PHE A 223 16.05 10.85 33.15
N ASP A 224 16.61 11.80 32.41
CA ASP A 224 16.67 13.21 32.84
C ASP A 224 15.78 14.05 31.93
N TRP A 225 14.95 14.87 32.52
CA TRP A 225 14.10 15.81 31.82
C TRP A 225 14.23 17.19 32.42
N GLU A 226 14.76 18.12 31.64
CA GLU A 226 14.98 19.51 32.07
C GLU A 226 15.74 19.66 33.41
N GLY A 227 16.74 18.79 33.62
CA GLY A 227 17.56 18.79 34.85
C GLY A 227 16.93 18.05 36.03
N THR A 228 15.77 17.39 35.84
CA THR A 228 15.14 16.53 36.85
C THR A 228 15.37 15.06 36.49
N ALA A 229 16.08 14.35 37.35
CA ALA A 229 16.35 12.92 37.16
C ALA A 229 15.23 12.07 37.73
N PHE A 230 14.73 11.11 36.98
CA PHE A 230 13.69 10.17 37.37
C PHE A 230 14.25 8.75 37.41
N THR A 231 13.85 8.00 38.41
CA THR A 231 14.12 6.56 38.52
C THR A 231 12.83 5.78 38.28
N ILE A 232 12.89 4.84 37.36
CA ILE A 232 11.74 4.06 36.88
C ILE A 232 12.03 2.59 37.11
N GLY A 233 11.04 1.81 37.46
CA GLY A 233 11.12 0.35 37.50
C GLY A 233 10.19 -0.26 36.47
N ALA A 234 10.26 -1.57 36.33
CA ALA A 234 9.32 -2.35 35.54
C ALA A 234 8.80 -3.54 36.35
N SER A 235 7.48 -3.66 36.45
CA SER A 235 6.83 -4.86 36.94
C SER A 235 6.47 -5.75 35.77
N ILE A 236 6.94 -7.02 35.81
CA ILE A 236 6.83 -7.92 34.64
C ILE A 236 6.09 -9.20 35.05
N GLY A 237 5.02 -9.51 34.34
CA GLY A 237 4.34 -10.81 34.42
C GLY A 237 4.85 -11.72 33.30
N LEU A 238 5.37 -12.89 33.62
CA LEU A 238 5.90 -13.87 32.67
C LEU A 238 5.02 -15.11 32.66
N VAL A 239 4.51 -15.48 31.47
CA VAL A 239 3.65 -16.65 31.26
C VAL A 239 4.10 -17.43 30.04
N ARG A 240 4.07 -18.76 30.11
CA ARG A 240 4.32 -19.63 28.96
C ARG A 240 3.11 -19.67 28.02
N ILE A 241 3.36 -19.63 26.73
CA ILE A 241 2.36 -19.86 25.70
C ILE A 241 2.36 -21.37 25.42
N LEU A 242 1.45 -22.07 26.12
CA LEU A 242 1.24 -23.51 25.93
C LEU A 242 -0.03 -23.69 25.12
N GLY A 243 0.04 -24.55 24.09
CA GLY A 243 -1.11 -24.86 23.24
C GLY A 243 -2.25 -25.67 23.92
N GLU A 244 -2.09 -25.97 25.21
CA GLU A 244 -3.03 -26.77 25.98
C GLU A 244 -4.24 -25.92 26.37
N ASP A 245 -5.37 -26.11 25.72
CA ASP A 245 -6.73 -25.64 26.06
C ASP A 245 -6.92 -24.17 26.50
N LYS A 246 -5.91 -23.32 26.39
CA LYS A 246 -5.98 -21.88 26.70
C LYS A 246 -6.14 -21.06 25.44
N SER A 247 -7.03 -20.09 25.49
CA SER A 247 -7.14 -19.06 24.45
C SER A 247 -6.04 -17.99 24.61
N ALA A 248 -5.79 -17.21 23.57
CA ALA A 248 -4.91 -16.04 23.66
C ALA A 248 -5.40 -15.06 24.76
N ALA A 249 -6.71 -14.91 24.93
CA ALA A 249 -7.29 -14.09 25.98
C ALA A 249 -6.94 -14.60 27.41
N ASP A 250 -6.98 -15.91 27.61
CA ASP A 250 -6.64 -16.51 28.91
C ASP A 250 -5.15 -16.32 29.25
N ILE A 251 -4.28 -16.42 28.24
CA ILE A 251 -2.83 -16.20 28.40
C ILE A 251 -2.55 -14.74 28.72
N LEU A 252 -3.22 -13.81 28.05
CA LEU A 252 -3.07 -12.37 28.31
C LEU A 252 -3.53 -12.03 29.75
N VAL A 253 -4.70 -12.53 30.15
CA VAL A 253 -5.21 -12.33 31.51
C VAL A 253 -4.25 -12.91 32.56
N ALA A 254 -3.68 -14.08 32.32
CA ALA A 254 -2.71 -14.67 33.22
C ALA A 254 -1.42 -13.83 33.35
N ALA A 255 -0.94 -13.25 32.22
CA ALA A 255 0.23 -12.39 32.20
C ALA A 255 -0.02 -11.04 32.92
N ASP A 256 -1.20 -10.44 32.74
CA ASP A 256 -1.63 -9.22 33.43
C ASP A 256 -1.75 -9.47 34.94
N LEU A 257 -2.38 -10.58 35.37
CA LEU A 257 -2.46 -10.97 36.78
C LEU A 257 -1.08 -11.19 37.41
N ALA A 258 -0.15 -11.80 36.67
CA ALA A 258 1.23 -11.96 37.12
C ALA A 258 1.94 -10.60 37.26
N CYS A 259 1.76 -9.69 36.31
CA CYS A 259 2.28 -8.32 36.42
C CYS A 259 1.69 -7.58 37.63
N TYR A 260 0.40 -7.72 37.86
CA TYR A 260 -0.24 -7.15 39.04
C TYR A 260 0.31 -7.73 40.35
N ALA A 261 0.61 -9.04 40.39
CA ALA A 261 1.26 -9.66 41.53
C ALA A 261 2.68 -9.09 41.76
N ALA A 262 3.45 -8.84 40.66
CA ALA A 262 4.74 -8.16 40.74
C ALA A 262 4.60 -6.75 41.35
N LYS A 263 3.59 -5.97 40.94
CA LYS A 263 3.31 -4.64 41.52
C LYS A 263 2.98 -4.71 42.99
N LYS A 264 2.18 -5.70 43.44
CA LYS A 264 1.84 -5.91 44.87
C LYS A 264 3.02 -6.42 45.67
N GLY A 265 3.90 -7.23 45.12
CA GLY A 265 5.09 -7.79 45.77
C GLY A 265 6.23 -6.80 46.01
N GLY A 266 6.06 -5.51 45.69
CA GLY A 266 7.08 -4.48 45.89
C GLY A 266 7.52 -3.76 44.67
N ARG A 267 6.95 -4.07 43.50
CA ARG A 267 7.33 -3.53 42.18
C ARG A 267 8.73 -3.93 41.73
N ASN A 268 9.14 -3.48 40.56
CA ASN A 268 10.47 -3.71 39.97
C ASN A 268 10.93 -5.18 40.09
N GLN A 269 10.09 -6.11 39.70
CA GLN A 269 10.34 -7.56 39.76
C GLN A 269 9.60 -8.31 38.68
N VAL A 270 10.07 -9.51 38.38
CA VAL A 270 9.42 -10.49 37.51
C VAL A 270 8.59 -11.45 38.38
N HIS A 271 7.33 -11.66 38.00
CA HIS A 271 6.47 -12.65 38.67
C HIS A 271 5.98 -13.67 37.60
N GLU A 272 6.06 -14.94 38.00
CA GLU A 272 5.50 -16.05 37.22
C GLU A 272 4.34 -16.66 38.05
N PRO A 273 3.18 -16.95 37.44
CA PRO A 273 2.16 -17.71 38.11
C PRO A 273 2.74 -19.07 38.56
N ALA A 274 2.44 -19.49 39.75
CA ALA A 274 2.80 -20.85 40.17
C ALA A 274 2.31 -21.84 39.12
N ALA A 275 3.20 -22.69 38.60
CA ALA A 275 2.80 -23.76 37.70
C ALA A 275 1.66 -24.50 38.36
N ALA A 276 0.49 -24.60 37.72
CA ALA A 276 -0.55 -25.52 38.17
C ALA A 276 0.14 -26.88 38.27
N ALA A 277 0.24 -27.41 39.50
CA ALA A 277 0.87 -28.69 39.75
C ALA A 277 0.25 -29.70 38.78
N ASP A 278 1.12 -30.33 38.04
CA ASP A 278 0.79 -31.39 37.06
C ASP A 278 0.01 -32.48 37.86
N SER A 279 -1.31 -32.37 37.86
CA SER A 279 -2.19 -33.39 38.41
C SER A 279 -2.35 -34.52 37.41
N ARG A 280 -1.24 -35.22 37.15
CA ARG A 280 -1.21 -36.55 36.55
C ARG A 280 -0.52 -37.48 37.50
N ASP A 281 -1.31 -37.95 38.47
CA ASP A 281 -1.15 -39.24 39.12
C ASP A 281 -2.30 -40.16 38.67
#